data_b89c10a866d7d44c463b4b78830a6b73
#
_entry.id   b89c10a866d7d44c463b4b78830a6b73
#
_cell.length_a   1.000
_cell.length_b   1.000
_cell.length_c   1.000
_cell.angle_alpha   90.00
_cell.angle_beta   90.00
_cell.angle_gamma   90.00
#
_symmetry.space_group_name_H-M   'P 1'
#
loop_
_entity.id
_entity.type
_entity.pdbx_description
1 polymer ?
#
loop_
_entity_poly.entity_id
_entity_poly.type
_entity_poly.pdbx_seq_one_letter_code
_entity_poly.pdbx_strand_id
1 'polypeptide(L)'
;MIIIANTAFPTEHSNEMGKRFGKLPPLPAYMTQKGPYVNSEVGLGVKTVSLYEFDQSKTKEAMEFVGDRYTKFFGVPGFTYSILVWYDVIEAFKMIGLA
;
A
#
# COMPACT_ATOMS: atom_id res chain seq x y z
N MET A 1 -2.82 -12.01 6.97
CA MET A 1 -3.28 -10.61 6.96
C MET A 1 -2.54 -9.82 5.90
N ILE A 2 -3.23 -8.99 5.18
CA ILE A 2 -2.63 -8.24 4.08
C ILE A 2 -3.20 -6.82 4.05
N ILE A 3 -2.34 -5.84 3.75
CA ILE A 3 -2.76 -4.49 3.42
C ILE A 3 -2.60 -4.31 1.92
N ILE A 4 -3.66 -3.84 1.27
CA ILE A 4 -3.60 -3.47 -0.13
C ILE A 4 -3.65 -1.95 -0.19
N ALA A 5 -2.60 -1.35 -0.76
CA ALA A 5 -2.48 0.08 -0.93
C ALA A 5 -2.56 0.42 -2.40
N ASN A 6 -3.50 1.31 -2.74
CA ASN A 6 -3.68 1.80 -4.11
C ASN A 6 -3.34 3.28 -4.14
N THR A 7 -2.67 3.72 -5.19
CA THR A 7 -2.42 5.14 -5.41
C THR A 7 -2.78 5.53 -6.83
N ALA A 8 -3.05 6.82 -7.01
CA ALA A 8 -3.16 7.41 -8.33
C ALA A 8 -2.60 8.83 -8.29
N PHE A 9 -1.98 9.25 -9.37
CA PHE A 9 -1.42 10.59 -9.50
C PHE A 9 -1.33 11.00 -10.97
N PRO A 10 -1.35 12.31 -11.27
CA PRO A 10 -1.20 12.79 -12.64
C PRO A 10 0.18 12.41 -13.21
N THR A 11 0.24 12.10 -14.50
CA THR A 11 1.48 11.70 -15.17
C THR A 11 2.58 12.76 -15.07
N GLU A 12 2.21 14.03 -15.03
CA GLU A 12 3.16 15.14 -14.92
C GLU A 12 3.95 15.16 -13.61
N HIS A 13 3.47 14.45 -12.58
CA HIS A 13 4.14 14.36 -11.28
C HIS A 13 4.90 13.04 -11.07
N SER A 14 5.07 12.26 -12.13
CA SER A 14 5.75 10.94 -12.04
C SER A 14 7.18 11.04 -11.52
N ASN A 15 7.93 12.05 -11.95
CA ASN A 15 9.31 12.22 -11.50
C ASN A 15 9.38 12.52 -10.00
N GLU A 16 8.51 13.39 -9.51
CA GLU A 16 8.46 13.72 -8.08
C GLU A 16 8.04 12.52 -7.25
N MET A 17 7.04 11.76 -7.71
CA MET A 17 6.61 10.53 -7.06
C MET A 17 7.76 9.51 -6.98
N GLY A 18 8.48 9.33 -8.08
CA GLY A 18 9.62 8.42 -8.12
C GLY A 18 10.74 8.81 -7.17
N LYS A 19 11.05 10.10 -7.06
CA LYS A 19 12.05 10.61 -6.12
C LYS A 19 11.65 10.31 -4.67
N ARG A 20 10.42 10.55 -4.32
CA ARG A 20 9.92 10.29 -2.96
C ARG A 20 9.89 8.80 -2.66
N PHE A 21 9.48 7.99 -3.64
CA PHE A 21 9.51 6.53 -3.50
C PHE A 21 10.93 6.04 -3.18
N GLY A 22 11.94 6.55 -3.86
CA GLY A 22 13.32 6.16 -3.65
C GLY A 22 13.88 6.53 -2.27
N LYS A 23 13.21 7.39 -1.53
CA LYS A 23 13.62 7.83 -0.19
C LYS A 23 12.82 7.15 0.93
N LEU A 24 11.91 6.24 0.60
CA LEU A 24 11.13 5.56 1.61
C LEU A 24 12.03 4.68 2.48
N PRO A 25 11.74 4.58 3.79
CA PRO A 25 12.51 3.72 4.68
C PRO A 25 12.28 2.24 4.32
N PRO A 26 13.25 1.37 4.67
CA PRO A 26 13.09 -0.06 4.43
C PRO A 26 11.93 -0.64 5.23
N LEU A 27 11.42 -1.80 4.77
CA LEU A 27 10.35 -2.50 5.46
C LEU A 27 10.85 -3.08 6.78
N PRO A 28 9.99 -3.14 7.81
CA PRO A 28 10.32 -3.87 9.03
C PRO A 28 10.42 -5.38 8.74
N ALA A 29 11.15 -6.10 9.61
CA ALA A 29 11.41 -7.52 9.40
C ALA A 29 10.15 -8.39 9.39
N TYR A 30 9.08 -7.95 10.04
CA TYR A 30 7.83 -8.73 10.13
C TYR A 30 6.93 -8.59 8.89
N MET A 31 7.35 -7.82 7.88
CA MET A 31 6.50 -7.48 6.74
C MET A 31 7.20 -7.81 5.43
N THR A 32 6.44 -8.34 4.46
CA THR A 32 6.91 -8.50 3.09
C THR A 32 6.03 -7.68 2.16
N GLN A 33 6.61 -7.20 1.07
CA GLN A 33 5.90 -6.38 0.09
C GLN A 33 5.97 -7.04 -1.30
N LYS A 34 4.83 -7.02 -1.99
CA LYS A 34 4.75 -7.30 -3.42
C LYS A 34 4.34 -6.04 -4.13
N GLY A 35 4.99 -5.72 -5.24
CA GLY A 35 4.81 -4.44 -5.92
C GLY A 35 5.76 -3.38 -5.39
N PRO A 36 5.50 -2.11 -5.70
CA PRO A 36 4.29 -1.64 -6.39
C PRO A 36 4.21 -2.12 -7.83
N TYR A 37 3.02 -2.51 -8.24
CA TYR A 37 2.69 -2.74 -9.64
C TYR A 37 2.11 -1.45 -10.19
N VAL A 38 2.42 -1.12 -11.44
CA VAL A 38 2.09 0.19 -12.01
C VAL A 38 1.33 0.00 -13.30
N ASN A 39 0.27 0.78 -13.50
CA ASN A 39 -0.37 0.91 -14.79
C ASN A 39 -0.82 2.35 -15.01
N SER A 40 -1.35 2.63 -16.19
CA SER A 40 -1.87 3.95 -16.55
C SER A 40 -3.29 3.80 -17.05
N GLU A 41 -4.12 4.80 -16.76
CA GLU A 41 -5.52 4.80 -17.17
C GLU A 41 -5.90 6.18 -17.67
N VAL A 42 -6.62 6.20 -18.79
CA VAL A 42 -7.12 7.45 -19.38
C VAL A 42 -7.98 8.19 -18.35
N GLY A 43 -7.67 9.45 -18.13
CA GLY A 43 -8.40 10.31 -17.19
C GLY A 43 -7.93 10.24 -15.74
N LEU A 44 -7.15 9.20 -15.36
CA LEU A 44 -6.61 9.08 -14.02
C LEU A 44 -5.11 9.32 -13.93
N GLY A 45 -4.37 8.97 -14.98
CA GLY A 45 -2.92 9.05 -14.99
C GLY A 45 -2.27 7.73 -14.57
N VAL A 46 -1.29 7.79 -13.68
CA VAL A 46 -0.57 6.62 -13.20
C VAL A 46 -1.25 6.05 -11.96
N LYS A 47 -1.42 4.73 -11.94
CA LYS A 47 -1.97 4.02 -10.78
C LYS A 47 -0.95 3.00 -10.28
N THR A 48 -0.89 2.80 -8.97
CA THR A 48 -0.06 1.75 -8.38
C THR A 48 -0.86 0.92 -7.40
N VAL A 49 -0.45 -0.34 -7.24
CA VAL A 49 -0.96 -1.20 -6.19
C VAL A 49 0.20 -1.92 -5.53
N SER A 50 0.20 -1.92 -4.21
CA SER A 50 1.18 -2.64 -3.40
C SER A 50 0.47 -3.52 -2.40
N LEU A 51 1.02 -4.70 -2.15
CA LEU A 51 0.50 -5.65 -1.18
C LEU A 51 1.54 -5.84 -0.07
N TYR A 52 1.11 -5.69 1.17
CA TYR A 52 1.97 -5.85 2.35
C TYR A 52 1.43 -7.01 3.18
N GLU A 53 2.22 -8.06 3.33
CA GLU A 53 1.84 -9.25 4.08
C GLU A 53 2.51 -9.24 5.45
N PHE A 54 1.76 -9.62 6.49
CA PHE A 54 2.26 -9.64 7.86
C PHE A 54 1.40 -10.58 8.70
N ASP A 55 1.91 -10.99 9.86
CA ASP A 55 1.15 -11.79 10.81
C ASP A 55 0.04 -10.95 11.45
N GLN A 56 -1.11 -11.56 11.68
CA GLN A 56 -2.28 -10.88 12.24
C GLN A 56 -1.96 -10.17 13.57
N SER A 57 -1.04 -10.70 14.37
CA SER A 57 -0.63 -10.08 15.63
C SER A 57 0.06 -8.73 15.45
N LYS A 58 0.50 -8.42 14.23
CA LYS A 58 1.19 -7.18 13.88
C LYS A 58 0.32 -6.17 13.15
N THR A 59 -1.00 -6.38 13.12
CA THR A 59 -1.91 -5.54 12.33
C THR A 59 -1.81 -4.06 12.68
N LYS A 60 -1.76 -3.73 13.97
CA LYS A 60 -1.66 -2.33 14.39
C LYS A 60 -0.36 -1.69 13.91
N GLU A 61 0.76 -2.36 14.15
CA GLU A 61 2.08 -1.87 13.75
C GLU A 61 2.18 -1.74 12.22
N ALA A 62 1.61 -2.72 11.51
CA ALA A 62 1.61 -2.70 10.05
C ALA A 62 0.80 -1.54 9.50
N MET A 63 -0.38 -1.28 10.06
CA MET A 63 -1.21 -0.14 9.64
C MET A 63 -0.51 1.19 9.90
N GLU A 64 0.13 1.33 11.06
CA GLU A 64 0.88 2.54 11.37
C GLU A 64 2.05 2.74 10.41
N PHE A 65 2.80 1.68 10.13
CA PHE A 65 3.94 1.73 9.22
C PHE A 65 3.50 2.10 7.80
N VAL A 66 2.50 1.40 7.26
CA VAL A 66 2.04 1.65 5.90
C VAL A 66 1.38 3.02 5.80
N GLY A 67 0.58 3.42 6.81
CA GLY A 67 -0.01 4.75 6.84
C GLY A 67 1.04 5.85 6.80
N ASP A 68 2.07 5.75 7.63
CA ASP A 68 3.17 6.72 7.64
C ASP A 68 3.90 6.76 6.30
N ARG A 69 4.09 5.60 5.68
CA ARG A 69 4.77 5.48 4.40
C ARG A 69 4.10 6.33 3.32
N TYR A 70 2.76 6.31 3.27
CA TYR A 70 2.04 7.03 2.22
C TYR A 70 1.89 8.53 2.51
N THR A 71 2.07 8.97 3.76
CA THR A 71 2.13 10.40 4.06
C THR A 71 3.32 11.08 3.39
N LYS A 72 4.35 10.33 3.02
CA LYS A 72 5.53 10.87 2.35
C LYS A 72 5.21 11.41 0.95
N PHE A 73 4.06 11.08 0.42
CA PHE A 73 3.61 11.58 -0.88
C PHE A 73 2.65 12.77 -0.76
N PHE A 74 2.31 13.18 0.44
CA PHE A 74 1.42 14.32 0.65
C PHE A 74 2.04 15.58 0.05
N GLY A 75 1.18 16.42 -0.54
CA GLY A 75 1.62 17.65 -1.19
C GLY A 75 1.90 17.51 -2.69
N VAL A 76 1.97 16.28 -3.21
CA VAL A 76 2.03 16.09 -4.67
C VAL A 76 0.63 16.36 -5.22
N PRO A 77 0.48 17.35 -6.13
CA PRO A 77 -0.86 17.69 -6.64
C PRO A 77 -1.53 16.50 -7.31
N GLY A 78 -2.78 16.26 -6.96
CA GLY A 78 -3.57 15.18 -7.55
C GLY A 78 -3.27 13.78 -7.01
N PHE A 79 -2.36 13.65 -6.05
CA PHE A 79 -2.11 12.36 -5.40
C PHE A 79 -3.31 11.94 -4.57
N THR A 80 -3.79 10.72 -4.83
CA THR A 80 -4.85 10.06 -4.05
C THR A 80 -4.41 8.66 -3.70
N TYR A 81 -4.92 8.12 -2.60
CA TYR A 81 -4.55 6.78 -2.17
C TYR A 81 -5.63 6.15 -1.30
N SER A 82 -5.57 4.83 -1.19
CA SER A 82 -6.35 4.07 -0.22
C SER A 82 -5.49 2.98 0.39
N ILE A 83 -5.72 2.69 1.66
CA ILE A 83 -5.05 1.63 2.40
C ILE A 83 -6.14 0.80 3.07
N LEU A 84 -6.26 -0.46 2.67
CA LEU A 84 -7.29 -1.36 3.19
C LEU A 84 -6.65 -2.63 3.74
N VAL A 85 -7.12 -3.07 4.90
CA VAL A 85 -6.71 -4.33 5.50
C VAL A 85 -7.68 -5.43 5.05
N TRP A 86 -7.11 -6.55 4.63
CA TRP A 86 -7.86 -7.71 4.18
C TRP A 86 -7.44 -8.95 4.96
N TYR A 87 -8.41 -9.81 5.29
CA TYR A 87 -8.11 -11.16 5.74
C TYR A 87 -7.85 -12.04 4.52
N ASP A 88 -6.92 -12.99 4.63
CA ASP A 88 -6.89 -14.06 3.64
C ASP A 88 -8.07 -15.00 3.89
N VAL A 89 -8.35 -15.91 2.94
CA VAL A 89 -9.54 -16.75 3.02
C VAL A 89 -9.47 -17.71 4.23
N ILE A 90 -8.28 -18.17 4.59
CA ILE A 90 -8.13 -19.09 5.73
C ILE A 90 -8.40 -18.34 7.04
N GLU A 91 -7.87 -17.15 7.19
CA GLU A 91 -8.16 -16.28 8.35
C GLU A 91 -9.67 -16.00 8.45
N ALA A 92 -10.30 -15.69 7.32
CA ALA A 92 -11.74 -15.43 7.29
C ALA A 92 -12.55 -16.68 7.68
N PHE A 93 -12.14 -17.86 7.20
CA PHE A 93 -12.80 -19.11 7.57
C PHE A 93 -12.71 -19.39 9.08
N LYS A 94 -11.57 -19.10 9.68
CA LYS A 94 -11.42 -19.25 11.15
C LYS A 94 -12.40 -18.37 11.91
N MET A 95 -12.68 -17.18 11.42
CA MET A 95 -13.61 -16.25 12.06
C MET A 95 -15.03 -16.76 12.09
N ILE A 96 -15.42 -17.61 11.15
CA ILE A 96 -16.77 -18.19 11.06
C ILE A 96 -16.78 -19.68 11.42
N GLY A 97 -15.68 -20.21 11.96
CA GLY A 97 -15.62 -21.58 12.46
C GLY A 97 -15.44 -22.65 11.41
N LEU A 98 -14.96 -22.31 10.20
CA LEU A 98 -14.77 -23.28 9.12
C LEU A 98 -13.33 -23.79 8.98
N ALA A 99 -12.42 -23.27 9.79
CA ALA A 99 -11.02 -23.70 9.73
C ALA A 99 -10.40 -23.80 11.12
#